data_c403fbecb0667143d37aaad8ba820806
#
_entry.id   c403fbecb0667143d37aaad8ba820806
#
_cell.length_a   1.000
_cell.length_b   1.000
_cell.length_c   1.000
_cell.angle_alpha   90.00
_cell.angle_beta   90.00
_cell.angle_gamma   90.00
#
_symmetry.space_group_name_H-M   'P 1'
#
loop_
_entity.id
_entity.type
_entity.pdbx_description
1 polymer ?
#
loop_
_entity_poly.entity_id
_entity_poly.type
_entity_poly.pdbx_seq_one_letter_code
_entity_poly.pdbx_strand_id
1 'polypeptide(L)'
;MYLKKYLLSITFLFAGNLLIAQSIVTDTITLDEVSVTANRLTNFTTGSKIQKIETSVIKEFQSKPLNEILSKLTSLNVNTYGLGGLSTASLRGTGSGHTAVFWNGFNLQSPLNGGIDISKIPIDFIDDIQVQHGGSGSLFGSGAIGGVIHLNNNLDFNKGTTFSVNQNMGSFSNLYSGAKLTISNQQSVTSIRIYRQSAKNDFKYINTQELEDFKATQINAGLTHYGAFISNSLIFNQNKTLTTNIWYQDLYNEIQPTMNVNKSTANSTDKNLRLSSVWKASNSYHHYYVRVAYIDEKYNYENPEYNVSSRLNARSINSEIENRFIISQNHQINIGLDELYEIGETNNFEQTRYRNRVSAFLSYRFFSSSDKLATVLSLRTEMVNTDFTPVMPSVSARYTFLSNLSLNTNISRIYKIPTFNDLYWTGWGNPDLEPENGWTMDLGLSFEKKTKDINISSNATYFNNTISNWIIWTPSLTSWTPENITKVWSRGLESSLSADYLYSKGKIGLSALYSYTKATNQNNDSLFIKEFEKQLIYTPTHKGSASLYISYSGFFLRYTHQLVGKRFTSKDNSYFVNGYHIGDLSFGKIFLISKNEFIINLRINNLWNENYQVMVNYSMPMVNYQISLSYNFNKSN
;
A
#
# COMPACT_ATOMS: atom_id res chain seq x y z
N MET A 1 -16.69 34.01 -6.69
CA MET A 1 -15.82 35.21 -6.37
C MET A 1 -14.90 34.99 -5.17
N TYR A 2 -15.12 33.97 -4.33
CA TYR A 2 -14.26 33.68 -3.16
C TYR A 2 -13.00 32.85 -3.45
N LEU A 3 -13.00 32.02 -4.50
CA LEU A 3 -11.84 31.17 -4.86
C LEU A 3 -10.59 31.97 -5.32
N LYS A 4 -10.76 33.14 -5.95
CA LYS A 4 -9.64 34.00 -6.39
C LYS A 4 -8.85 34.64 -5.22
N LYS A 5 -9.49 34.86 -4.06
CA LYS A 5 -8.80 35.46 -2.89
C LYS A 5 -7.87 34.47 -2.18
N TYR A 6 -8.21 33.17 -2.17
CA TYR A 6 -7.37 32.16 -1.53
C TYR A 6 -6.20 31.71 -2.40
N LEU A 7 -6.34 31.72 -3.74
CA LEU A 7 -5.20 31.47 -4.63
C LEU A 7 -4.11 32.56 -4.51
N LEU A 8 -4.49 33.83 -4.33
CA LEU A 8 -3.51 34.92 -4.12
C LEU A 8 -2.78 34.79 -2.78
N SER A 9 -3.43 34.31 -1.72
CA SER A 9 -2.81 34.12 -0.40
C SER A 9 -1.80 32.95 -0.39
N ILE A 10 -2.04 31.91 -1.16
CA ILE A 10 -1.12 30.77 -1.31
C ILE A 10 0.09 31.18 -2.17
N THR A 11 -0.09 32.02 -3.20
CA THR A 11 1.01 32.53 -4.02
C THR A 11 1.93 33.47 -3.22
N PHE A 12 1.40 34.21 -2.25
CA PHE A 12 2.20 35.09 -1.38
C PHE A 12 3.03 34.31 -0.34
N LEU A 13 2.55 33.16 0.13
CA LEU A 13 3.33 32.27 1.02
C LEU A 13 4.53 31.62 0.30
N PHE A 14 4.44 31.40 -1.01
CA PHE A 14 5.51 30.83 -1.82
C PHE A 14 6.53 31.88 -2.31
N ALA A 15 6.12 33.13 -2.53
CA ALA A 15 6.99 34.21 -3.01
C ALA A 15 7.89 34.79 -1.91
N GLY A 16 7.50 34.68 -0.64
CA GLY A 16 8.25 35.24 0.50
C GLY A 16 9.56 34.55 0.84
N ASN A 17 9.81 33.34 0.31
CA ASN A 17 10.98 32.53 0.67
C ASN A 17 12.17 32.62 -0.29
N LEU A 18 12.12 33.50 -1.30
CA LEU A 18 13.21 33.65 -2.29
C LEU A 18 14.28 34.67 -1.90
N LEU A 19 14.19 35.34 -0.76
CA LEU A 19 15.05 36.51 -0.44
C LEU A 19 15.96 36.34 0.79
N ILE A 20 16.14 35.14 1.36
CA ILE A 20 17.13 34.97 2.44
C ILE A 20 18.16 33.89 2.04
N ALA A 21 19.15 34.32 1.28
CA ALA A 21 20.36 33.54 1.05
C ALA A 21 21.57 34.44 1.31
N GLN A 22 22.16 34.32 2.51
CA GLN A 22 23.61 34.51 2.73
C GLN A 22 23.95 34.29 4.22
N SER A 23 24.62 33.16 4.50
CA SER A 23 25.71 33.10 5.48
C SER A 23 26.50 31.80 5.30
N ILE A 24 27.81 31.97 5.19
CA ILE A 24 28.82 30.95 5.02
C ILE A 24 28.93 30.17 6.33
N VAL A 25 28.73 28.84 6.29
CA VAL A 25 29.17 27.93 7.36
C VAL A 25 29.91 26.77 6.71
N THR A 26 31.21 26.73 6.96
CA THR A 26 32.10 25.61 6.64
C THR A 26 32.02 24.60 7.77
N ASP A 27 31.23 23.55 7.57
CA ASP A 27 31.45 22.22 8.14
C ASP A 27 30.54 21.26 7.39
N THR A 28 31.14 20.31 6.69
CA THR A 28 30.43 19.27 5.95
C THR A 28 29.87 18.23 6.93
N ILE A 29 28.68 18.51 7.46
CA ILE A 29 27.88 17.50 8.13
C ILE A 29 27.10 16.77 7.01
N THR A 30 27.39 15.50 6.82
CA THR A 30 26.56 14.63 6.01
C THR A 30 25.19 14.52 6.68
N LEU A 31 24.21 15.29 6.19
CA LEU A 31 22.82 15.15 6.61
C LEU A 31 22.32 13.81 6.09
N ASP A 32 21.89 12.96 6.99
CA ASP A 32 21.18 11.73 6.64
C ASP A 32 19.95 12.06 5.79
N GLU A 33 19.63 11.16 4.84
CA GLU A 33 18.43 11.20 4.02
C GLU A 33 17.20 11.56 4.89
N VAL A 34 16.51 12.65 4.61
CA VAL A 34 15.26 12.98 5.30
C VAL A 34 14.17 12.09 4.75
N SER A 35 14.10 10.89 5.30
CA SER A 35 12.98 10.00 5.07
C SER A 35 11.78 10.47 5.90
N VAL A 36 10.65 10.68 5.24
CA VAL A 36 9.36 10.98 5.89
C VAL A 36 8.72 9.69 6.43
N THR A 37 9.49 8.61 6.56
CA THR A 37 9.02 7.37 7.18
C THR A 37 8.44 7.64 8.55
N ALA A 38 7.30 7.04 8.83
CA ALA A 38 6.77 7.05 10.19
C ALA A 38 7.84 6.52 11.14
N ASN A 39 8.25 7.34 12.09
CA ASN A 39 9.29 7.00 13.08
C ASN A 39 9.02 5.65 13.78
N ARG A 40 7.74 5.30 13.95
CA ARG A 40 7.30 4.02 14.52
C ARG A 40 7.70 2.82 13.67
N LEU A 41 7.65 2.92 12.34
CA LEU A 41 8.04 1.83 11.44
C LEU A 41 9.51 1.44 11.60
N THR A 42 10.40 2.41 11.72
CA THR A 42 11.85 2.14 11.81
C THR A 42 12.30 1.72 13.20
N ASN A 43 11.63 2.21 14.25
CA ASN A 43 12.12 2.08 15.63
C ASN A 43 11.32 1.10 16.48
N PHE A 44 10.03 0.88 16.19
CA PHE A 44 9.14 0.12 17.07
C PHE A 44 8.47 -1.09 16.40
N THR A 45 9.03 -1.58 15.29
CA THR A 45 8.58 -2.80 14.60
C THR A 45 9.56 -3.96 14.72
N THR A 46 10.48 -3.90 15.70
CA THR A 46 11.40 -5.00 16.00
C THR A 46 10.62 -6.31 16.18
N GLY A 47 11.08 -7.39 15.55
CA GLY A 47 10.38 -8.68 15.60
C GLY A 47 9.24 -8.85 14.58
N SER A 48 8.73 -7.79 13.99
CA SER A 48 7.76 -7.89 12.89
C SER A 48 8.45 -8.22 11.57
N LYS A 49 7.79 -9.02 10.71
CA LYS A 49 8.24 -9.25 9.34
C LYS A 49 7.93 -8.00 8.51
N ILE A 50 8.98 -7.37 7.96
CA ILE A 50 8.84 -6.24 7.01
C ILE A 50 9.48 -6.66 5.69
N GLN A 51 8.72 -6.57 4.62
CA GLN A 51 9.19 -6.75 3.26
C GLN A 51 9.36 -5.38 2.60
N LYS A 52 10.57 -5.00 2.30
CA LYS A 52 10.90 -3.78 1.55
C LYS A 52 11.06 -4.09 0.07
N ILE A 53 10.43 -3.29 -0.79
CA ILE A 53 10.65 -3.33 -2.25
C ILE A 53 11.91 -2.54 -2.57
N GLU A 54 12.84 -3.12 -3.32
CA GLU A 54 14.06 -2.43 -3.75
C GLU A 54 13.75 -1.20 -4.60
N THR A 55 14.46 -0.10 -4.39
CA THR A 55 14.29 1.16 -5.15
C THR A 55 14.51 0.96 -6.65
N SER A 56 15.41 0.06 -7.06
CA SER A 56 15.63 -0.32 -8.47
C SER A 56 14.37 -0.93 -9.11
N VAL A 57 13.64 -1.73 -8.35
CA VAL A 57 12.38 -2.35 -8.77
C VAL A 57 11.26 -1.31 -8.84
N ILE A 58 11.17 -0.41 -7.85
CA ILE A 58 10.21 0.71 -7.88
C ILE A 58 10.40 1.55 -9.14
N LYS A 59 11.65 1.88 -9.51
CA LYS A 59 11.98 2.60 -10.75
C LYS A 59 11.55 1.84 -12.01
N GLU A 60 11.72 0.51 -12.05
CA GLU A 60 11.28 -0.31 -13.18
C GLU A 60 9.76 -0.33 -13.36
N PHE A 61 9.01 -0.14 -12.27
CA PHE A 61 7.54 -0.12 -12.24
C PHE A 61 6.94 1.29 -12.21
N GLN A 62 7.69 2.36 -12.37
CA GLN A 62 7.22 3.75 -12.20
C GLN A 62 5.94 4.08 -12.97
N SER A 63 5.81 3.64 -14.23
CA SER A 63 4.62 3.88 -15.05
C SER A 63 3.43 2.95 -14.74
N LYS A 64 3.44 2.25 -13.61
CA LYS A 64 2.44 1.28 -13.22
C LYS A 64 1.67 1.73 -11.97
N PRO A 65 0.45 1.22 -11.76
CA PRO A 65 -0.25 1.35 -10.49
C PRO A 65 0.31 0.36 -9.45
N LEU A 66 0.04 0.65 -8.18
CA LEU A 66 0.57 -0.08 -7.02
C LEU A 66 0.17 -1.57 -7.00
N ASN A 67 -1.03 -1.92 -7.46
CA ASN A 67 -1.49 -3.31 -7.52
C ASN A 67 -0.56 -4.20 -8.37
N GLU A 68 0.07 -3.68 -9.42
CA GLU A 68 0.98 -4.44 -10.30
C GLU A 68 2.24 -4.91 -9.54
N ILE A 69 2.88 -4.04 -8.77
CA ILE A 69 4.08 -4.40 -8.02
C ILE A 69 3.76 -5.27 -6.81
N LEU A 70 2.66 -4.97 -6.10
CA LEU A 70 2.27 -5.73 -4.91
C LEU A 70 1.83 -7.15 -5.25
N SER A 71 1.08 -7.35 -6.32
CA SER A 71 0.62 -8.69 -6.72
C SER A 71 1.77 -9.62 -7.10
N LYS A 72 2.79 -9.09 -7.78
CA LYS A 72 3.90 -9.86 -8.38
C LYS A 72 5.07 -10.07 -7.43
N LEU A 73 5.37 -9.09 -6.57
CA LEU A 73 6.60 -9.05 -5.79
C LEU A 73 6.39 -9.08 -4.27
N THR A 74 5.15 -9.35 -3.83
CA THR A 74 4.84 -9.52 -2.41
C THR A 74 3.94 -10.72 -2.16
N SER A 75 3.84 -11.14 -0.91
CA SER A 75 2.91 -12.20 -0.49
C SER A 75 1.46 -11.72 -0.35
N LEU A 76 1.19 -10.43 -0.56
CA LEU A 76 -0.17 -9.87 -0.58
C LEU A 76 -1.05 -10.58 -1.61
N ASN A 77 -2.25 -10.98 -1.22
CA ASN A 77 -3.28 -11.34 -2.17
C ASN A 77 -3.92 -10.06 -2.72
N VAL A 78 -3.91 -9.89 -4.04
CA VAL A 78 -4.52 -8.75 -4.73
C VAL A 78 -5.69 -9.26 -5.55
N ASN A 79 -6.90 -8.84 -5.17
CA ASN A 79 -8.13 -9.11 -5.89
C ASN A 79 -8.38 -7.97 -6.88
N THR A 80 -8.44 -8.29 -8.18
CA THR A 80 -8.59 -7.31 -9.26
C THR A 80 -9.81 -7.64 -10.11
N TYR A 81 -10.68 -6.67 -10.32
CA TYR A 81 -11.90 -6.78 -11.13
C TYR A 81 -11.62 -6.33 -12.58
N GLY A 82 -10.72 -7.06 -13.25
CA GLY A 82 -10.28 -6.76 -14.59
C GLY A 82 -9.12 -5.76 -14.69
N LEU A 83 -8.63 -5.52 -15.91
CA LEU A 83 -7.51 -4.61 -16.17
C LEU A 83 -7.95 -3.15 -15.98
N GLY A 84 -7.26 -2.43 -15.07
CA GLY A 84 -7.62 -1.05 -14.70
C GLY A 84 -8.85 -0.95 -13.79
N GLY A 85 -9.50 -2.07 -13.45
CA GLY A 85 -10.61 -2.13 -12.51
C GLY A 85 -10.18 -2.06 -11.06
N LEU A 86 -11.18 -1.99 -10.15
CA LEU A 86 -10.98 -2.01 -8.70
C LEU A 86 -9.98 -3.09 -8.29
N SER A 87 -8.97 -2.71 -7.52
CA SER A 87 -8.01 -3.65 -6.97
C SER A 87 -7.84 -3.44 -5.48
N THR A 88 -7.99 -4.52 -4.72
CA THR A 88 -7.86 -4.52 -3.26
C THR A 88 -6.76 -5.46 -2.82
N ALA A 89 -6.05 -5.10 -1.75
CA ALA A 89 -5.00 -5.93 -1.17
C ALA A 89 -5.44 -6.54 0.15
N SER A 90 -5.05 -7.79 0.39
CA SER A 90 -5.25 -8.47 1.65
C SER A 90 -4.04 -9.32 2.04
N LEU A 91 -3.78 -9.43 3.33
CA LEU A 91 -2.70 -10.24 3.91
C LEU A 91 -3.29 -11.37 4.73
N ARG A 92 -2.65 -12.57 4.65
CA ARG A 92 -2.94 -13.69 5.55
C ARG A 92 -4.41 -14.11 5.59
N GLY A 93 -5.10 -13.98 4.45
CA GLY A 93 -6.51 -14.36 4.33
C GLY A 93 -7.49 -13.45 5.06
N THR A 94 -7.06 -12.23 5.42
CA THR A 94 -7.96 -11.20 5.92
C THR A 94 -8.66 -10.47 4.77
N GLY A 95 -9.68 -9.65 5.05
CA GLY A 95 -10.36 -8.83 4.05
C GLY A 95 -9.55 -7.59 3.64
N SER A 96 -10.01 -6.88 2.61
CA SER A 96 -9.38 -5.64 2.13
C SER A 96 -9.38 -4.52 3.19
N GLY A 97 -10.42 -4.43 4.01
CA GLY A 97 -10.49 -3.47 5.12
C GLY A 97 -9.60 -3.81 6.33
N HIS A 98 -8.91 -4.97 6.28
CA HIS A 98 -8.00 -5.44 7.34
C HIS A 98 -6.52 -5.27 7.00
N THR A 99 -6.21 -4.73 5.82
CA THR A 99 -4.86 -4.38 5.39
C THR A 99 -4.79 -2.87 5.23
N ALA A 100 -4.18 -2.20 6.19
CA ALA A 100 -4.08 -0.75 6.19
C ALA A 100 -3.08 -0.27 5.13
N VAL A 101 -3.33 0.88 4.51
CA VAL A 101 -2.41 1.54 3.58
C VAL A 101 -2.08 2.92 4.12
N PHE A 102 -0.81 3.15 4.41
CA PHE A 102 -0.32 4.40 4.95
C PHE A 102 0.53 5.15 3.93
N TRP A 103 0.27 6.42 3.76
CA TRP A 103 1.10 7.34 3.00
C TRP A 103 1.77 8.34 3.95
N ASN A 104 3.12 8.30 4.00
CA ASN A 104 3.92 9.14 4.89
C ASN A 104 3.47 9.10 6.36
N GLY A 105 2.93 7.94 6.81
CA GLY A 105 2.44 7.74 8.16
C GLY A 105 0.96 8.01 8.38
N PHE A 106 0.20 8.45 7.36
CA PHE A 106 -1.23 8.70 7.42
C PHE A 106 -2.03 7.60 6.74
N ASN A 107 -3.10 7.12 7.39
CA ASN A 107 -3.97 6.09 6.84
C ASN A 107 -4.78 6.63 5.65
N LEU A 108 -4.77 5.91 4.53
CA LEU A 108 -5.52 6.23 3.31
C LEU A 108 -6.84 5.45 3.18
N GLN A 109 -7.18 4.60 4.13
CA GLN A 109 -8.43 3.83 4.05
C GLN A 109 -9.64 4.77 4.18
N SER A 110 -10.61 4.61 3.27
CA SER A 110 -11.85 5.38 3.29
C SER A 110 -12.71 5.03 4.52
N PRO A 111 -13.23 6.01 5.27
CA PRO A 111 -14.15 5.74 6.38
C PRO A 111 -15.50 5.17 5.92
N LEU A 112 -15.84 5.31 4.63
CA LEU A 112 -17.09 4.82 4.06
C LEU A 112 -17.10 3.30 3.91
N ASN A 113 -16.01 2.70 3.38
CA ASN A 113 -15.96 1.27 3.07
C ASN A 113 -14.75 0.54 3.70
N GLY A 114 -13.89 1.23 4.44
CA GLY A 114 -12.74 0.65 5.14
C GLY A 114 -11.59 0.18 4.25
N GLY A 115 -11.69 0.34 2.93
CA GLY A 115 -10.68 -0.07 1.96
C GLY A 115 -10.10 1.08 1.16
N ILE A 116 -9.17 0.76 0.29
CA ILE A 116 -8.61 1.65 -0.73
C ILE A 116 -8.42 0.88 -2.03
N ASP A 117 -8.69 1.53 -3.15
CA ASP A 117 -8.40 1.01 -4.48
C ASP A 117 -6.92 1.25 -4.84
N ILE A 118 -6.11 0.21 -4.72
CA ILE A 118 -4.67 0.29 -4.99
C ILE A 118 -4.33 0.37 -6.49
N SER A 119 -5.29 0.15 -7.40
CA SER A 119 -5.11 0.39 -8.84
C SER A 119 -5.05 1.88 -9.19
N LYS A 120 -5.53 2.75 -8.28
CA LYS A 120 -5.54 4.20 -8.43
C LYS A 120 -4.31 4.90 -7.82
N ILE A 121 -3.39 4.15 -7.21
CA ILE A 121 -2.16 4.68 -6.63
C ILE A 121 -1.02 4.55 -7.64
N PRO A 122 -0.50 5.65 -8.24
CA PRO A 122 0.60 5.61 -9.18
C PRO A 122 1.93 5.40 -8.43
N ILE A 123 2.74 4.44 -8.87
CA ILE A 123 4.07 4.18 -8.29
C ILE A 123 5.00 5.39 -8.48
N ASP A 124 4.81 6.17 -9.53
CA ASP A 124 5.62 7.38 -9.80
C ASP A 124 5.56 8.43 -8.66
N PHE A 125 4.52 8.38 -7.82
CA PHE A 125 4.39 9.27 -6.66
C PHE A 125 5.00 8.71 -5.38
N ILE A 126 5.58 7.51 -5.41
CA ILE A 126 6.09 6.80 -4.24
C ILE A 126 7.59 6.51 -4.42
N ASP A 127 8.40 6.74 -3.40
CA ASP A 127 9.84 6.48 -3.44
C ASP A 127 10.24 5.21 -2.65
N ASP A 128 9.43 4.80 -1.65
CA ASP A 128 9.69 3.63 -0.81
C ASP A 128 8.39 2.90 -0.51
N ILE A 129 8.36 1.60 -0.73
CA ILE A 129 7.22 0.70 -0.50
C ILE A 129 7.66 -0.39 0.46
N GLN A 130 6.97 -0.49 1.61
CA GLN A 130 7.23 -1.52 2.60
C GLN A 130 5.92 -2.20 3.00
N VAL A 131 5.95 -3.51 3.10
CA VAL A 131 4.82 -4.32 3.57
C VAL A 131 5.18 -4.90 4.93
N GLN A 132 4.50 -4.42 5.97
CA GLN A 132 4.60 -4.95 7.32
C GLN A 132 3.52 -6.02 7.48
N HIS A 133 3.93 -7.22 7.87
CA HIS A 133 3.05 -8.36 8.09
C HIS A 133 2.63 -8.47 9.55
N GLY A 134 1.43 -8.99 9.77
CA GLY A 134 0.89 -9.21 11.11
C GLY A 134 0.22 -8.00 11.74
N GLY A 135 -0.43 -8.24 12.86
CA GLY A 135 -1.16 -7.20 13.58
C GLY A 135 -0.28 -6.08 14.10
N SER A 136 -0.68 -4.87 13.81
CA SER A 136 0.04 -3.65 14.18
C SER A 136 -0.90 -2.58 14.77
N GLY A 137 -2.03 -3.01 15.35
CA GLY A 137 -3.03 -2.12 15.92
C GLY A 137 -2.49 -1.23 17.04
N SER A 138 -1.56 -1.70 17.86
CA SER A 138 -0.90 -0.91 18.90
C SER A 138 -0.07 0.25 18.34
N LEU A 139 0.47 0.13 17.12
CA LEU A 139 1.28 1.18 16.49
C LEU A 139 0.45 2.07 15.56
N PHE A 140 -0.53 1.50 14.85
CA PHE A 140 -1.22 2.17 13.74
C PHE A 140 -2.74 2.24 13.88
N GLY A 141 -3.32 1.69 14.97
CA GLY A 141 -4.75 1.77 15.24
C GLY A 141 -5.61 0.78 14.47
N SER A 142 -6.87 1.13 14.26
CA SER A 142 -7.91 0.32 13.63
C SER A 142 -7.56 -0.04 12.18
N GLY A 143 -7.91 -1.27 11.75
CA GLY A 143 -7.74 -1.77 10.38
C GLY A 143 -6.38 -2.41 10.10
N ALA A 144 -5.38 -2.28 10.97
CA ALA A 144 -4.08 -2.92 10.85
C ALA A 144 -4.08 -4.36 11.41
N ILE A 145 -4.96 -5.23 10.88
CA ILE A 145 -5.18 -6.60 11.34
C ILE A 145 -4.25 -7.59 10.65
N GLY A 146 -4.31 -7.69 9.32
CA GLY A 146 -3.46 -8.58 8.52
C GLY A 146 -2.06 -8.02 8.32
N GLY A 147 -1.95 -6.71 8.26
CA GLY A 147 -0.70 -5.97 8.07
C GLY A 147 -0.91 -4.55 7.59
N VAL A 148 0.20 -3.90 7.25
CA VAL A 148 0.23 -2.51 6.79
C VAL A 148 1.10 -2.37 5.55
N ILE A 149 0.62 -1.65 4.55
CA ILE A 149 1.39 -1.20 3.39
C ILE A 149 1.82 0.23 3.65
N HIS A 150 3.12 0.48 3.72
CA HIS A 150 3.70 1.81 3.91
C HIS A 150 4.21 2.34 2.58
N LEU A 151 3.73 3.50 2.20
CA LEU A 151 4.08 4.26 0.99
C LEU A 151 4.75 5.55 1.43
N ASN A 152 6.04 5.69 1.16
CA ASN A 152 6.80 6.83 1.67
C ASN A 152 7.44 7.63 0.53
N ASN A 153 7.64 8.91 0.81
CA ASN A 153 8.38 9.83 -0.04
C ASN A 153 9.71 10.19 0.61
N ASN A 154 10.78 10.10 -0.16
CA ASN A 154 12.13 10.44 0.28
C ASN A 154 12.61 11.68 -0.46
N LEU A 155 13.18 12.62 0.28
CA LEU A 155 13.71 13.87 -0.22
C LEU A 155 15.18 13.99 0.17
N ASP A 156 16.07 14.04 -0.83
CA ASP A 156 17.52 14.20 -0.65
C ASP A 156 17.93 15.66 -0.76
N PHE A 157 18.55 16.19 0.28
CA PHE A 157 19.13 17.52 0.26
C PHE A 157 20.46 17.53 -0.49
N ASN A 158 20.87 18.71 -0.95
CA ASN A 158 22.18 18.97 -1.58
C ASN A 158 22.50 18.13 -2.84
N LYS A 159 21.47 17.71 -3.59
CA LYS A 159 21.61 16.97 -4.85
C LYS A 159 21.56 17.87 -6.10
N GLY A 160 21.34 19.19 -5.93
CA GLY A 160 21.17 20.11 -7.04
C GLY A 160 19.83 19.94 -7.75
N THR A 161 19.82 20.06 -9.07
CA THR A 161 18.60 19.94 -9.88
C THR A 161 18.59 18.62 -10.61
N THR A 162 17.52 17.83 -10.44
CA THR A 162 17.27 16.61 -11.18
C THR A 162 15.94 16.70 -11.92
N PHE A 163 15.88 16.16 -13.13
CA PHE A 163 14.67 16.11 -13.94
C PHE A 163 14.54 14.73 -14.57
N SER A 164 13.36 14.14 -14.54
CA SER A 164 13.10 12.89 -15.24
C SER A 164 11.79 12.94 -16.02
N VAL A 165 11.76 12.27 -17.16
CA VAL A 165 10.57 12.05 -17.99
C VAL A 165 10.45 10.56 -18.25
N ASN A 166 9.24 10.04 -18.08
CA ASN A 166 8.90 8.66 -18.34
C ASN A 166 7.77 8.62 -19.38
N GLN A 167 7.98 7.88 -20.47
CA GLN A 167 6.97 7.60 -21.47
C GLN A 167 6.81 6.09 -21.56
N ASN A 168 5.58 5.58 -21.45
CA ASN A 168 5.25 4.18 -21.64
C ASN A 168 4.15 4.06 -22.68
N MET A 169 4.33 3.13 -23.63
CA MET A 169 3.36 2.75 -24.64
C MET A 169 3.14 1.25 -24.55
N GLY A 170 1.90 0.82 -24.57
CA GLY A 170 1.57 -0.61 -24.44
C GLY A 170 0.41 -1.05 -25.30
N SER A 171 0.16 -2.34 -25.29
CA SER A 171 -1.05 -2.94 -25.87
C SER A 171 -2.30 -2.28 -25.33
N PHE A 172 -3.41 -2.40 -26.05
CA PHE A 172 -4.74 -1.87 -25.67
C PHE A 172 -4.77 -0.36 -25.54
N SER A 173 -4.01 0.33 -26.41
CA SER A 173 -3.86 1.79 -26.44
C SER A 173 -3.41 2.39 -25.10
N ASN A 174 -2.66 1.64 -24.28
CA ASN A 174 -2.14 2.15 -23.01
C ASN A 174 -0.99 3.12 -23.29
N LEU A 175 -1.19 4.36 -22.84
CA LEU A 175 -0.24 5.45 -22.93
C LEU A 175 -0.07 6.08 -21.55
N TYR A 176 1.16 6.12 -21.05
CA TYR A 176 1.52 6.81 -19.81
C TYR A 176 2.63 7.81 -20.07
N SER A 177 2.45 9.02 -19.57
CA SER A 177 3.46 10.09 -19.60
C SER A 177 3.62 10.65 -18.19
N GLY A 178 4.84 10.66 -17.69
CA GLY A 178 5.17 11.19 -16.37
C GLY A 178 6.38 12.10 -16.41
N ALA A 179 6.43 13.09 -15.52
CA ALA A 179 7.57 13.96 -15.33
C ALA A 179 7.81 14.26 -13.84
N LYS A 180 9.06 14.31 -13.43
CA LYS A 180 9.51 14.65 -12.08
C LYS A 180 10.61 15.71 -12.17
N LEU A 181 10.45 16.79 -11.43
CA LEU A 181 11.48 17.82 -11.22
C LEU A 181 11.80 17.88 -9.72
N THR A 182 13.07 17.78 -9.36
CA THR A 182 13.52 18.02 -7.99
C THR A 182 14.61 19.07 -7.99
N ILE A 183 14.44 20.07 -7.14
CA ILE A 183 15.41 21.13 -6.89
C ILE A 183 15.80 21.05 -5.43
N SER A 184 17.09 20.89 -5.14
CA SER A 184 17.56 20.77 -3.77
C SER A 184 18.87 21.52 -3.52
N ASN A 185 18.95 22.09 -2.35
CA ASN A 185 20.16 22.69 -1.79
C ASN A 185 20.36 22.17 -0.35
N GLN A 186 21.23 22.79 0.43
CA GLN A 186 21.52 22.38 1.81
C GLN A 186 20.34 22.57 2.77
N GLN A 187 19.43 23.50 2.50
CA GLN A 187 18.35 23.89 3.41
C GLN A 187 16.95 23.53 2.90
N SER A 188 16.80 23.33 1.60
CA SER A 188 15.50 23.07 1.01
C SER A 188 15.56 22.03 -0.10
N VAL A 189 14.49 21.25 -0.23
CA VAL A 189 14.26 20.37 -1.35
C VAL A 189 12.79 20.41 -1.75
N THR A 190 12.55 20.59 -3.05
CA THR A 190 11.20 20.59 -3.64
C THR A 190 11.17 19.57 -4.78
N SER A 191 10.22 18.64 -4.73
CA SER A 191 9.96 17.68 -5.79
C SER A 191 8.55 17.88 -6.33
N ILE A 192 8.42 18.04 -7.64
CA ILE A 192 7.15 18.17 -8.36
C ILE A 192 7.05 17.00 -9.31
N ARG A 193 5.94 16.28 -9.28
CA ARG A 193 5.65 15.11 -10.14
C ARG A 193 4.28 15.28 -10.75
N ILE A 194 4.16 14.97 -12.05
CA ILE A 194 2.90 14.97 -12.77
C ILE A 194 2.82 13.73 -13.64
N TYR A 195 1.63 13.22 -13.86
CA TYR A 195 1.40 12.16 -14.83
C TYR A 195 0.06 12.29 -15.52
N ARG A 196 0.01 11.66 -16.70
CA ARG A 196 -1.22 11.35 -17.44
C ARG A 196 -1.15 9.90 -17.88
N GLN A 197 -2.25 9.17 -17.71
CA GLN A 197 -2.44 7.83 -18.25
C GLN A 197 -3.74 7.75 -19.01
N SER A 198 -3.76 7.04 -20.14
CA SER A 198 -4.99 6.67 -20.86
C SER A 198 -4.84 5.26 -21.43
N ALA A 199 -5.93 4.51 -21.46
CA ALA A 199 -5.98 3.19 -22.07
C ALA A 199 -7.40 2.89 -22.54
N LYS A 200 -7.55 2.08 -23.60
CA LYS A 200 -8.85 1.51 -24.00
C LYS A 200 -9.15 0.21 -23.29
N ASN A 201 -8.10 -0.56 -22.96
CA ASN A 201 -8.18 -1.89 -22.35
C ASN A 201 -9.10 -2.87 -23.12
N ASP A 202 -9.15 -2.73 -24.45
CA ASP A 202 -9.96 -3.51 -25.40
C ASP A 202 -9.24 -4.83 -25.79
N PHE A 203 -8.79 -5.59 -24.79
CA PHE A 203 -8.07 -6.84 -25.01
C PHE A 203 -8.97 -8.00 -25.38
N LYS A 204 -8.38 -8.97 -26.12
CA LYS A 204 -9.04 -10.25 -26.43
C LYS A 204 -8.90 -11.24 -25.29
N TYR A 205 -9.95 -12.01 -25.03
CA TYR A 205 -9.98 -13.07 -24.03
C TYR A 205 -10.84 -14.25 -24.50
N ILE A 206 -10.73 -15.40 -23.82
CA ILE A 206 -11.62 -16.55 -24.05
C ILE A 206 -12.76 -16.44 -23.03
N ASN A 207 -13.99 -16.33 -23.54
CA ASN A 207 -15.19 -16.27 -22.71
C ASN A 207 -15.56 -17.69 -22.24
N THR A 208 -15.30 -17.97 -20.97
CA THR A 208 -15.57 -19.27 -20.34
C THR A 208 -17.05 -19.47 -19.94
N GLN A 209 -17.92 -18.51 -20.21
CA GLN A 209 -19.36 -18.61 -19.97
C GLN A 209 -20.13 -19.10 -21.21
N GLU A 210 -19.46 -19.21 -22.36
CA GLU A 210 -20.02 -19.75 -23.59
C GLU A 210 -19.71 -21.25 -23.71
N LEU A 211 -20.54 -21.96 -24.51
CA LEU A 211 -20.42 -23.42 -24.66
C LEU A 211 -19.17 -23.90 -25.42
N GLU A 212 -18.57 -23.01 -26.22
CA GLU A 212 -17.31 -23.24 -26.94
C GLU A 212 -16.35 -22.12 -26.56
N ASP A 213 -15.02 -22.33 -26.77
CA ASP A 213 -13.96 -21.34 -26.52
C ASP A 213 -14.15 -20.09 -27.40
N PHE A 214 -15.15 -19.29 -27.05
CA PHE A 214 -15.52 -18.07 -27.78
C PHE A 214 -14.54 -16.94 -27.48
N LYS A 215 -13.85 -16.44 -28.53
CA LYS A 215 -12.98 -15.28 -28.43
C LYS A 215 -13.82 -14.00 -28.42
N ALA A 216 -13.81 -13.33 -27.30
CA ALA A 216 -14.46 -12.02 -27.12
C ALA A 216 -13.42 -10.91 -27.01
N THR A 217 -13.88 -9.67 -27.21
CA THR A 217 -13.11 -8.46 -26.94
C THR A 217 -13.70 -7.74 -25.74
N GLN A 218 -12.86 -7.34 -24.80
CA GLN A 218 -13.29 -6.59 -23.62
C GLN A 218 -13.89 -5.24 -24.04
N ILE A 219 -15.03 -4.92 -23.48
CA ILE A 219 -15.75 -3.67 -23.68
C ILE A 219 -15.77 -2.86 -22.38
N ASN A 220 -15.96 -1.55 -22.48
CA ASN A 220 -16.17 -0.66 -21.34
C ASN A 220 -15.14 -0.83 -20.21
N ALA A 221 -13.84 -0.77 -20.56
CA ALA A 221 -12.73 -0.92 -19.61
C ALA A 221 -11.69 0.20 -19.75
N GLY A 222 -12.02 1.26 -20.49
CA GLY A 222 -11.14 2.40 -20.72
C GLY A 222 -10.89 3.21 -19.45
N LEU A 223 -9.78 3.93 -19.44
CA LEU A 223 -9.44 4.84 -18.35
C LEU A 223 -8.73 6.10 -18.85
N THR A 224 -8.88 7.19 -18.08
CA THR A 224 -8.11 8.42 -18.24
C THR A 224 -7.81 9.00 -16.87
N HIS A 225 -6.54 9.05 -16.52
CA HIS A 225 -6.05 9.47 -15.20
C HIS A 225 -5.08 10.64 -15.34
N TYR A 226 -5.21 11.61 -14.44
CA TYR A 226 -4.29 12.72 -14.26
C TYR A 226 -3.89 12.81 -12.79
N GLY A 227 -2.65 13.22 -12.54
CA GLY A 227 -2.23 13.48 -11.18
C GLY A 227 -1.07 14.47 -11.10
N ALA A 228 -1.02 15.15 -9.96
CA ALA A 228 0.06 16.04 -9.57
C ALA A 228 0.44 15.77 -8.11
N PHE A 229 1.74 15.73 -7.84
CA PHE A 229 2.29 15.57 -6.51
C PHE A 229 3.42 16.58 -6.29
N ILE A 230 3.32 17.34 -5.19
CA ILE A 230 4.34 18.29 -4.77
C ILE A 230 4.77 17.90 -3.36
N SER A 231 6.08 17.77 -3.16
CA SER A 231 6.68 17.54 -1.86
C SER A 231 7.77 18.58 -1.62
N ASN A 232 7.73 19.25 -0.49
CA ASN A 232 8.71 20.22 -0.08
C ASN A 232 9.20 19.92 1.33
N SER A 233 10.51 19.99 1.57
CA SER A 233 11.09 19.91 2.90
C SER A 233 12.07 21.07 3.12
N LEU A 234 11.95 21.69 4.29
CA LEU A 234 12.76 22.84 4.73
C LEU A 234 13.49 22.48 6.02
N ILE A 235 14.78 22.76 6.07
CA ILE A 235 15.60 22.71 7.28
C ILE A 235 15.72 24.13 7.83
N PHE A 236 15.11 24.39 8.99
CA PHE A 236 15.20 25.69 9.68
C PHE A 236 16.53 25.84 10.43
N ASN A 237 17.01 24.73 11.00
CA ASN A 237 18.33 24.60 11.60
C ASN A 237 18.69 23.10 11.62
N GLN A 238 19.90 22.73 12.10
CA GLN A 238 20.40 21.36 12.11
C GLN A 238 19.43 20.32 12.75
N ASN A 239 18.46 20.78 13.53
CA ASN A 239 17.60 19.92 14.35
C ASN A 239 16.10 20.07 14.04
N LYS A 240 15.69 20.96 13.12
CA LYS A 240 14.26 21.23 12.84
C LYS A 240 13.98 21.20 11.35
N THR A 241 13.02 20.38 10.96
CA THR A 241 12.57 20.23 9.58
C THR A 241 11.06 20.34 9.50
N LEU A 242 10.56 20.89 8.40
CA LEU A 242 9.14 20.87 8.02
C LEU A 242 9.03 20.25 6.63
N THR A 243 8.23 19.19 6.52
CA THR A 243 7.95 18.56 5.23
C THR A 243 6.47 18.67 4.94
N THR A 244 6.11 19.19 3.76
CA THR A 244 4.74 19.40 3.32
C THR A 244 4.53 18.69 1.99
N ASN A 245 3.41 17.98 1.85
CA ASN A 245 3.05 17.25 0.65
C ASN A 245 1.65 17.64 0.19
N ILE A 246 1.48 17.72 -1.13
CA ILE A 246 0.20 17.96 -1.83
C ILE A 246 0.08 16.89 -2.90
N TRP A 247 -0.98 16.09 -2.86
CA TRP A 247 -1.27 15.04 -3.83
C TRP A 247 -2.68 15.24 -4.39
N TYR A 248 -2.80 15.50 -5.67
CA TYR A 248 -4.07 15.64 -6.38
C TYR A 248 -4.19 14.60 -7.49
N GLN A 249 -5.39 14.03 -7.66
CA GLN A 249 -5.74 13.13 -8.75
C GLN A 249 -7.14 13.42 -9.28
N ASP A 250 -7.32 13.28 -10.61
CA ASP A 250 -8.60 13.28 -11.32
C ASP A 250 -8.61 12.06 -12.23
N LEU A 251 -9.49 11.10 -11.94
CA LEU A 251 -9.50 9.77 -12.53
C LEU A 251 -10.87 9.46 -13.10
N TYR A 252 -10.92 9.07 -14.39
CA TYR A 252 -12.09 8.54 -15.04
C TYR A 252 -11.85 7.08 -15.41
N ASN A 253 -12.80 6.20 -15.08
CA ASN A 253 -12.76 4.78 -15.41
C ASN A 253 -14.10 4.33 -16.00
N GLU A 254 -14.06 3.67 -17.14
CA GLU A 254 -15.12 2.78 -17.56
C GLU A 254 -15.06 1.51 -16.68
N ILE A 255 -16.21 0.98 -16.30
CA ILE A 255 -16.26 -0.19 -15.42
C ILE A 255 -16.42 -1.45 -16.26
N GLN A 256 -15.37 -2.25 -16.29
CA GLN A 256 -15.34 -3.53 -16.99
C GLN A 256 -16.52 -4.40 -16.55
N PRO A 257 -17.42 -4.84 -17.46
CA PRO A 257 -18.49 -5.76 -17.14
C PRO A 257 -17.94 -7.20 -16.99
N THR A 258 -18.75 -8.06 -16.38
CA THR A 258 -18.50 -9.51 -16.34
C THR A 258 -18.72 -10.13 -17.74
N MET A 259 -18.13 -11.30 -17.99
CA MET A 259 -18.12 -12.00 -19.28
C MET A 259 -19.52 -12.31 -19.87
N ASN A 260 -20.55 -12.38 -19.01
CA ASN A 260 -21.94 -12.62 -19.41
C ASN A 260 -22.73 -11.34 -19.77
N VAL A 261 -22.08 -10.18 -19.76
CA VAL A 261 -22.69 -8.89 -20.08
C VAL A 261 -22.14 -8.38 -21.42
N ASN A 262 -23.03 -8.22 -22.41
CA ASN A 262 -22.66 -7.84 -23.77
C ASN A 262 -22.69 -6.33 -24.03
N LYS A 263 -23.21 -5.54 -23.09
CA LYS A 263 -23.26 -4.08 -23.19
C LYS A 263 -23.16 -3.47 -21.80
N SER A 264 -22.29 -2.50 -21.64
CA SER A 264 -22.20 -1.68 -20.43
C SER A 264 -21.74 -0.27 -20.79
N THR A 265 -22.23 0.72 -20.07
CA THR A 265 -21.76 2.11 -20.09
C THR A 265 -21.46 2.60 -18.67
N ALA A 266 -21.37 1.65 -17.73
CA ALA A 266 -21.05 1.96 -16.34
C ALA A 266 -19.67 2.63 -16.24
N ASN A 267 -19.58 3.68 -15.45
CA ASN A 267 -18.34 4.44 -15.28
C ASN A 267 -18.19 4.98 -13.86
N SER A 268 -16.98 5.42 -13.54
CA SER A 268 -16.70 6.13 -12.29
C SER A 268 -15.77 7.32 -12.52
N THR A 269 -15.93 8.33 -11.69
CA THR A 269 -15.00 9.46 -11.58
C THR A 269 -14.54 9.61 -10.14
N ASP A 270 -13.22 9.81 -9.96
CA ASP A 270 -12.62 10.05 -8.65
C ASP A 270 -11.85 11.38 -8.68
N LYS A 271 -12.05 12.22 -7.67
CA LYS A 271 -11.26 13.42 -7.43
C LYS A 271 -10.73 13.38 -6.01
N ASN A 272 -9.43 13.25 -5.89
CA ASN A 272 -8.76 13.04 -4.60
C ASN A 272 -7.78 14.18 -4.34
N LEU A 273 -7.89 14.79 -3.17
CA LEU A 273 -6.92 15.77 -2.66
C LEU A 273 -6.38 15.28 -1.32
N ARG A 274 -5.07 15.12 -1.21
CA ARG A 274 -4.38 14.73 0.03
C ARG A 274 -3.30 15.76 0.34
N LEU A 275 -3.40 16.36 1.50
CA LEU A 275 -2.46 17.33 2.05
C LEU A 275 -1.83 16.74 3.29
N SER A 276 -0.53 16.89 3.48
CA SER A 276 0.11 16.52 4.75
C SER A 276 1.24 17.46 5.10
N SER A 277 1.46 17.67 6.39
CA SER A 277 2.55 18.45 6.93
C SER A 277 3.14 17.74 8.14
N VAL A 278 4.46 17.60 8.19
CA VAL A 278 5.20 16.96 9.28
C VAL A 278 6.29 17.92 9.75
N TRP A 279 6.16 18.40 10.96
CA TRP A 279 7.21 19.12 11.65
C TRP A 279 7.98 18.16 12.54
N LYS A 280 9.30 18.16 12.42
CA LYS A 280 10.23 17.37 13.24
C LYS A 280 11.22 18.30 13.93
N ALA A 281 11.41 18.08 15.24
CA ALA A 281 12.48 18.70 15.99
C ALA A 281 13.19 17.64 16.82
N SER A 282 14.52 17.69 16.89
CA SER A 282 15.30 16.68 17.61
C SER A 282 16.46 17.29 18.37
N ASN A 283 16.78 16.69 19.50
CA ASN A 283 18.03 16.88 20.23
C ASN A 283 18.57 15.51 20.65
N SER A 284 19.61 15.48 21.47
CA SER A 284 20.26 14.23 21.91
C SER A 284 19.32 13.26 22.66
N TYR A 285 18.28 13.77 23.28
CA TYR A 285 17.37 12.99 24.16
C TYR A 285 15.94 12.89 23.64
N HIS A 286 15.52 13.81 22.77
CA HIS A 286 14.13 13.93 22.32
C HIS A 286 14.03 14.07 20.82
N HIS A 287 13.06 13.37 20.24
CA HIS A 287 12.60 13.61 18.89
C HIS A 287 11.10 13.89 18.91
N TYR A 288 10.74 15.12 18.64
CA TYR A 288 9.37 15.60 18.57
C TYR A 288 8.86 15.53 17.14
N TYR A 289 7.63 15.10 16.98
CA TYR A 289 6.90 15.12 15.71
C TYR A 289 5.52 15.72 15.92
N VAL A 290 5.16 16.66 15.07
CA VAL A 290 3.78 17.15 14.92
C VAL A 290 3.39 16.87 13.48
N ARG A 291 2.30 16.14 13.30
CA ARG A 291 1.82 15.69 12.00
C ARG A 291 0.37 16.11 11.81
N VAL A 292 0.05 16.64 10.63
CA VAL A 292 -1.33 16.96 10.25
C VAL A 292 -1.54 16.51 8.81
N ALA A 293 -2.68 15.89 8.54
CA ALA A 293 -3.11 15.58 7.18
C ALA A 293 -4.59 15.91 6.98
N TYR A 294 -4.92 16.31 5.76
CA TYR A 294 -6.27 16.46 5.26
C TYR A 294 -6.43 15.60 4.01
N ILE A 295 -7.47 14.77 3.99
CA ILE A 295 -7.79 13.89 2.86
C ILE A 295 -9.23 14.19 2.46
N ASP A 296 -9.45 14.46 1.16
CA ASP A 296 -10.78 14.67 0.54
C ASP A 296 -10.88 13.75 -0.68
N GLU A 297 -11.76 12.77 -0.61
CA GLU A 297 -11.98 11.76 -1.65
C GLU A 297 -13.42 11.84 -2.13
N LYS A 298 -13.60 12.13 -3.41
CA LYS A 298 -14.90 12.19 -4.10
C LYS A 298 -14.97 11.11 -5.14
N TYR A 299 -15.94 10.24 -5.01
CA TYR A 299 -16.20 9.14 -5.92
C TYR A 299 -17.63 9.21 -6.42
N ASN A 300 -17.80 9.23 -7.75
CA ASN A 300 -19.10 9.12 -8.39
C ASN A 300 -19.11 7.85 -9.25
N TYR A 301 -20.12 7.03 -9.08
CA TYR A 301 -20.39 5.85 -9.89
C TYR A 301 -21.72 6.00 -10.59
N GLU A 302 -21.75 5.71 -11.89
CA GLU A 302 -22.95 5.73 -12.70
C GLU A 302 -23.07 4.43 -13.50
N ASN A 303 -24.26 3.85 -13.47
CA ASN A 303 -24.63 2.70 -14.28
C ASN A 303 -26.01 2.93 -14.90
N PRO A 304 -26.05 3.53 -16.11
CA PRO A 304 -27.30 3.88 -16.76
C PRO A 304 -28.20 2.70 -17.10
N GLU A 305 -27.62 1.53 -17.37
CA GLU A 305 -28.38 0.31 -17.69
C GLU A 305 -29.29 -0.14 -16.54
N TYR A 306 -28.87 0.11 -15.30
CA TYR A 306 -29.60 -0.24 -14.08
C TYR A 306 -30.16 0.97 -13.35
N ASN A 307 -30.06 2.16 -13.93
CA ASN A 307 -30.46 3.43 -13.32
C ASN A 307 -29.85 3.63 -11.92
N VAL A 308 -28.56 3.28 -11.77
CA VAL A 308 -27.82 3.43 -10.52
C VAL A 308 -26.88 4.62 -10.60
N SER A 309 -26.99 5.52 -9.65
CA SER A 309 -26.05 6.64 -9.45
C SER A 309 -25.67 6.70 -7.96
N SER A 310 -24.38 6.56 -7.65
CA SER A 310 -23.87 6.63 -6.29
C SER A 310 -22.80 7.71 -6.20
N ARG A 311 -22.98 8.63 -5.25
CA ARG A 311 -22.03 9.72 -4.93
C ARG A 311 -21.52 9.53 -3.53
N LEU A 312 -20.20 9.44 -3.40
CA LEU A 312 -19.51 9.21 -2.13
C LEU A 312 -18.49 10.35 -1.95
N ASN A 313 -18.53 10.99 -0.81
CA ASN A 313 -17.57 12.02 -0.42
C ASN A 313 -17.07 11.69 0.98
N ALA A 314 -15.79 11.34 1.09
CA ALA A 314 -15.13 11.04 2.34
C ALA A 314 -14.06 12.09 2.63
N ARG A 315 -14.13 12.71 3.80
CA ARG A 315 -13.12 13.67 4.26
C ARG A 315 -12.57 13.23 5.60
N SER A 316 -11.28 13.42 5.79
CA SER A 316 -10.66 13.17 7.09
C SER A 316 -9.59 14.20 7.41
N ILE A 317 -9.50 14.55 8.69
CA ILE A 317 -8.43 15.37 9.27
C ILE A 317 -7.74 14.50 10.31
N ASN A 318 -6.44 14.27 10.13
CA ASN A 318 -5.62 13.56 11.12
C ASN A 318 -4.61 14.53 11.72
N SER A 319 -4.52 14.54 13.04
CA SER A 319 -3.57 15.37 13.82
C SER A 319 -2.85 14.48 14.82
N GLU A 320 -1.53 14.51 14.84
CA GLU A 320 -0.73 13.68 15.74
C GLU A 320 0.41 14.46 16.36
N ILE A 321 0.62 14.25 17.66
CA ILE A 321 1.80 14.73 18.40
C ILE A 321 2.49 13.51 18.99
N GLU A 322 3.80 13.39 18.74
CA GLU A 322 4.62 12.27 19.19
C GLU A 322 5.95 12.77 19.74
N ASN A 323 6.39 12.20 20.84
CA ASN A 323 7.72 12.41 21.39
C ASN A 323 8.41 11.08 21.68
N ARG A 324 9.58 10.89 21.09
CA ARG A 324 10.46 9.78 21.38
C ARG A 324 11.59 10.25 22.31
N PHE A 325 11.65 9.64 23.48
CA PHE A 325 12.67 9.85 24.50
C PHE A 325 13.79 8.82 24.34
N ILE A 326 15.02 9.27 24.19
CA ILE A 326 16.22 8.44 24.25
C ILE A 326 16.76 8.51 25.68
N ILE A 327 16.40 7.52 26.49
CA ILE A 327 16.86 7.44 27.90
C ILE A 327 18.33 7.04 27.94
N SER A 328 18.71 6.07 27.08
CA SER A 328 20.08 5.62 26.89
C SER A 328 20.19 4.95 25.50
N GLN A 329 21.38 4.46 25.16
CA GLN A 329 21.57 3.67 23.94
C GLN A 329 20.69 2.41 23.91
N ASN A 330 20.38 1.86 25.09
CA ASN A 330 19.61 0.63 25.24
C ASN A 330 18.12 0.84 25.46
N HIS A 331 17.68 2.02 25.87
CA HIS A 331 16.32 2.30 26.33
C HIS A 331 15.70 3.50 25.62
N GLN A 332 14.58 3.31 24.95
CA GLN A 332 13.82 4.36 24.29
C GLN A 332 12.34 4.22 24.64
N ILE A 333 11.68 5.35 24.84
CA ILE A 333 10.23 5.43 25.05
C ILE A 333 9.64 6.34 23.98
N ASN A 334 8.51 5.95 23.43
CA ASN A 334 7.72 6.74 22.48
C ASN A 334 6.32 6.94 23.04
N ILE A 335 5.88 8.19 23.12
CA ILE A 335 4.54 8.55 23.61
C ILE A 335 3.91 9.48 22.56
N GLY A 336 2.64 9.30 22.30
CA GLY A 336 1.91 10.21 21.44
C GLY A 336 0.41 10.18 21.65
N LEU A 337 -0.19 11.19 21.08
CA LEU A 337 -1.64 11.38 20.97
C LEU A 337 -1.95 11.60 19.50
N ASP A 338 -3.02 10.99 19.02
CA ASP A 338 -3.54 11.29 17.69
C ASP A 338 -5.05 11.49 17.70
N GLU A 339 -5.54 12.35 16.83
CA GLU A 339 -6.94 12.59 16.57
C GLU A 339 -7.22 12.40 15.09
N LEU A 340 -8.24 11.63 14.76
CA LEU A 340 -8.75 11.42 13.42
C LEU A 340 -10.23 11.79 13.38
N TYR A 341 -10.54 12.91 12.73
CA TYR A 341 -11.91 13.36 12.50
C TYR A 341 -12.32 12.96 11.08
N GLU A 342 -13.41 12.20 10.97
CA GLU A 342 -13.91 11.60 9.74
C GLU A 342 -15.31 12.11 9.40
N ILE A 343 -15.55 12.42 8.12
CA ILE A 343 -16.83 12.87 7.57
C ILE A 343 -17.18 11.98 6.38
N GLY A 344 -18.38 11.40 6.41
CA GLY A 344 -18.93 10.58 5.32
C GLY A 344 -20.23 11.18 4.81
N GLU A 345 -20.27 11.48 3.51
CA GLU A 345 -21.43 12.03 2.81
C GLU A 345 -21.71 11.21 1.55
N THR A 346 -22.90 10.70 1.42
CA THR A 346 -23.34 9.91 0.26
C THR A 346 -24.84 10.01 0.09
N ASN A 347 -25.32 9.85 -1.15
CA ASN A 347 -26.76 9.72 -1.42
C ASN A 347 -27.35 8.38 -0.92
N ASN A 348 -26.51 7.49 -0.37
CA ASN A 348 -26.97 6.24 0.25
C ASN A 348 -27.21 6.39 1.78
N PHE A 349 -26.97 7.57 2.35
CA PHE A 349 -27.24 7.87 3.76
C PHE A 349 -28.38 8.88 3.87
N GLU A 350 -29.15 8.80 4.96
CA GLU A 350 -30.17 9.79 5.25
C GLU A 350 -29.59 11.18 5.56
N GLN A 351 -28.36 11.21 6.12
CA GLN A 351 -27.67 12.44 6.47
C GLN A 351 -26.14 12.23 6.49
N THR A 352 -25.37 13.32 6.43
CA THR A 352 -23.93 13.31 6.60
C THR A 352 -23.56 12.70 7.96
N ARG A 353 -22.55 11.82 7.98
CA ARG A 353 -22.07 11.13 9.18
C ARG A 353 -20.71 11.65 9.59
N TYR A 354 -20.52 11.71 10.90
CA TYR A 354 -19.30 12.22 11.53
C TYR A 354 -18.80 11.21 12.54
N ARG A 355 -17.48 11.11 12.68
CA ARG A 355 -16.83 10.28 13.69
C ARG A 355 -15.55 10.94 14.14
N ASN A 356 -15.38 11.07 15.46
CA ASN A 356 -14.13 11.51 16.06
C ASN A 356 -13.44 10.33 16.75
N ARG A 357 -12.14 10.19 16.54
CA ARG A 357 -11.32 9.13 17.10
C ARG A 357 -10.10 9.75 17.75
N VAL A 358 -9.99 9.63 19.07
CA VAL A 358 -8.86 10.15 19.84
C VAL A 358 -8.10 8.96 20.42
N SER A 359 -6.79 8.89 20.19
CA SER A 359 -5.96 7.78 20.66
C SER A 359 -4.76 8.28 21.45
N ALA A 360 -4.38 7.49 22.45
CA ALA A 360 -3.12 7.61 23.16
C ALA A 360 -2.30 6.33 22.98
N PHE A 361 -1.01 6.47 22.72
CA PHE A 361 -0.11 5.33 22.57
C PHE A 361 1.21 5.53 23.30
N LEU A 362 1.74 4.40 23.77
CA LEU A 362 3.04 4.28 24.44
C LEU A 362 3.79 3.10 23.84
N SER A 363 5.07 3.28 23.50
CA SER A 363 5.96 2.17 23.12
C SER A 363 7.28 2.27 23.86
N TYR A 364 7.73 1.15 24.37
CA TYR A 364 9.04 1.02 25.01
C TYR A 364 9.90 0.05 24.23
N ARG A 365 11.12 0.46 23.89
CA ARG A 365 12.11 -0.33 23.16
C ARG A 365 13.33 -0.55 24.03
N PHE A 366 13.75 -1.81 24.09
CA PHE A 366 14.94 -2.24 24.80
C PHE A 366 15.90 -2.98 23.88
N PHE A 367 17.19 -2.69 24.00
CA PHE A 367 18.30 -3.44 23.42
C PHE A 367 19.19 -3.98 24.52
N SER A 368 19.58 -5.24 24.45
CA SER A 368 20.63 -5.77 25.34
C SER A 368 21.99 -5.16 25.00
N SER A 369 22.86 -5.04 25.98
CA SER A 369 24.23 -4.53 25.78
C SER A 369 25.06 -5.35 24.78
N SER A 370 24.68 -6.59 24.51
CA SER A 370 25.30 -7.44 23.49
C SER A 370 24.69 -7.33 22.10
N ASP A 371 23.71 -6.45 21.90
CA ASP A 371 22.90 -6.28 20.68
C ASP A 371 22.20 -7.56 20.18
N LYS A 372 22.21 -8.63 21.00
CA LYS A 372 21.57 -9.90 20.63
C LYS A 372 20.07 -9.92 20.82
N LEU A 373 19.57 -9.17 21.80
CA LEU A 373 18.14 -9.10 22.11
C LEU A 373 17.62 -7.68 21.91
N ALA A 374 16.62 -7.53 21.10
CA ALA A 374 15.84 -6.31 20.97
C ALA A 374 14.37 -6.62 21.24
N THR A 375 13.71 -5.85 22.11
CA THR A 375 12.29 -6.01 22.45
C THR A 375 11.57 -4.69 22.31
N VAL A 376 10.29 -4.78 21.96
CA VAL A 376 9.37 -3.64 21.94
C VAL A 376 8.07 -4.05 22.63
N LEU A 377 7.66 -3.24 23.59
CA LEU A 377 6.36 -3.31 24.24
C LEU A 377 5.56 -2.09 23.78
N SER A 378 4.36 -2.28 23.31
CA SER A 378 3.50 -1.16 22.89
C SER A 378 2.10 -1.32 23.46
N LEU A 379 1.47 -0.19 23.73
CA LEU A 379 0.12 -0.08 24.25
C LEU A 379 -0.58 1.07 23.53
N ARG A 380 -1.81 0.86 23.08
CA ARG A 380 -2.67 1.90 22.53
C ARG A 380 -4.07 1.77 23.10
N THR A 381 -4.69 2.88 23.38
CA THR A 381 -6.12 3.02 23.65
C THR A 381 -6.71 4.05 22.70
N GLU A 382 -7.96 3.87 22.36
CA GLU A 382 -8.67 4.77 21.45
C GLU A 382 -10.09 5.00 21.97
N MET A 383 -10.58 6.20 21.83
CA MET A 383 -11.96 6.59 22.08
C MET A 383 -12.57 6.95 20.71
N VAL A 384 -13.66 6.31 20.37
CA VAL A 384 -14.46 6.56 19.15
C VAL A 384 -15.75 7.27 19.56
N ASN A 385 -15.87 8.54 19.22
CA ASN A 385 -16.89 9.45 19.76
C ASN A 385 -16.82 9.50 21.28
N THR A 386 -17.66 8.72 21.99
CA THR A 386 -17.73 8.62 23.46
C THR A 386 -17.29 7.26 23.99
N ASP A 387 -17.07 6.27 23.11
CA ASP A 387 -16.89 4.87 23.51
C ASP A 387 -15.41 4.46 23.44
N PHE A 388 -14.91 3.91 24.53
CA PHE A 388 -13.55 3.38 24.56
C PHE A 388 -13.48 2.03 23.84
N THR A 389 -12.50 1.91 22.95
CA THR A 389 -12.16 0.63 22.33
C THR A 389 -11.35 -0.23 23.30
N PRO A 390 -11.29 -1.56 23.07
CA PRO A 390 -10.40 -2.41 23.83
C PRO A 390 -8.94 -1.95 23.73
N VAL A 391 -8.23 -1.92 24.86
CA VAL A 391 -6.80 -1.63 24.91
C VAL A 391 -6.03 -2.61 24.03
N MET A 392 -5.08 -2.12 23.25
CA MET A 392 -4.27 -2.89 22.28
C MET A 392 -2.83 -3.04 22.78
N PRO A 393 -2.50 -4.03 23.58
CA PRO A 393 -1.13 -4.38 23.88
C PRO A 393 -0.46 -5.10 22.72
N SER A 394 0.85 -4.91 22.58
CA SER A 394 1.71 -5.76 21.77
C SER A 394 3.07 -5.96 22.40
N VAL A 395 3.64 -7.15 22.15
CA VAL A 395 4.99 -7.54 22.56
C VAL A 395 5.67 -8.09 21.33
N SER A 396 6.83 -7.54 21.00
CA SER A 396 7.65 -8.07 19.91
C SER A 396 9.11 -8.16 20.33
N ALA A 397 9.81 -9.16 19.81
CA ALA A 397 11.21 -9.39 20.11
C ALA A 397 11.96 -9.95 18.92
N ARG A 398 13.25 -9.60 18.85
CA ARG A 398 14.25 -10.24 17.99
C ARG A 398 15.40 -10.72 18.86
N TYR A 399 15.75 -11.99 18.70
CA TYR A 399 16.92 -12.58 19.34
C TYR A 399 17.88 -13.14 18.30
N THR A 400 19.07 -12.54 18.19
CA THR A 400 20.14 -12.94 17.27
C THR A 400 21.05 -13.92 18.00
N PHE A 401 20.87 -15.22 17.75
CA PHE A 401 21.64 -16.27 18.43
C PHE A 401 22.93 -16.64 17.66
N LEU A 402 22.99 -16.42 16.35
CA LEU A 402 24.20 -16.44 15.53
C LEU A 402 24.31 -15.11 14.80
N SER A 403 25.50 -14.70 14.39
CA SER A 403 25.74 -13.41 13.74
C SER A 403 24.87 -13.13 12.50
N ASN A 404 24.34 -14.18 11.91
CA ASN A 404 23.56 -14.13 10.69
C ASN A 404 22.16 -14.77 10.83
N LEU A 405 21.77 -15.22 12.04
CA LEU A 405 20.50 -15.93 12.26
C LEU A 405 19.76 -15.36 13.48
N SER A 406 18.54 -14.93 13.28
CA SER A 406 17.70 -14.31 14.30
C SER A 406 16.33 -14.98 14.40
N LEU A 407 15.84 -15.13 15.62
CA LEU A 407 14.46 -15.48 15.93
C LEU A 407 13.67 -14.19 16.12
N ASN A 408 12.50 -14.09 15.49
CA ASN A 408 11.60 -12.95 15.57
C ASN A 408 10.25 -13.42 16.10
N THR A 409 9.65 -12.65 16.99
CA THR A 409 8.27 -12.90 17.46
C THR A 409 7.51 -11.61 17.62
N ASN A 410 6.22 -11.68 17.37
CA ASN A 410 5.28 -10.59 17.61
C ASN A 410 3.93 -11.16 18.06
N ILE A 411 3.41 -10.63 19.16
CA ILE A 411 2.05 -10.93 19.66
C ILE A 411 1.36 -9.59 19.84
N SER A 412 0.21 -9.41 19.21
CA SER A 412 -0.51 -8.15 19.23
C SER A 412 -2.02 -8.36 19.31
N ARG A 413 -2.69 -7.60 20.14
CA ARG A 413 -4.13 -7.43 20.06
C ARG A 413 -4.47 -6.48 18.93
N ILE A 414 -5.51 -6.79 18.18
CA ILE A 414 -5.97 -6.07 17.00
C ILE A 414 -7.45 -5.77 17.12
N TYR A 415 -7.92 -4.71 16.45
CA TYR A 415 -9.32 -4.41 16.30
C TYR A 415 -9.60 -3.64 15.01
N LYS A 416 -10.87 -3.62 14.59
CA LYS A 416 -11.36 -2.78 13.50
C LYS A 416 -12.77 -2.31 13.82
N ILE A 417 -12.98 -1.01 13.72
CA ILE A 417 -14.31 -0.41 13.86
C ILE A 417 -15.14 -0.63 12.60
N PRO A 418 -16.48 -0.74 12.71
CA PRO A 418 -17.37 -0.76 11.56
C PRO A 418 -17.20 0.51 10.71
N THR A 419 -17.40 0.38 9.41
CA THR A 419 -17.37 1.52 8.48
C THR A 419 -18.68 2.30 8.53
N PHE A 420 -18.70 3.49 7.91
CA PHE A 420 -19.96 4.22 7.79
C PHE A 420 -20.99 3.49 6.96
N ASN A 421 -20.58 2.76 5.91
CA ASN A 421 -21.48 1.94 5.11
C ASN A 421 -22.07 0.78 5.93
N ASP A 422 -21.23 0.12 6.74
CA ASP A 422 -21.71 -0.96 7.62
C ASP A 422 -22.79 -0.46 8.59
N LEU A 423 -22.65 0.76 9.10
CA LEU A 423 -23.57 1.30 10.12
C LEU A 423 -24.79 2.01 9.53
N TYR A 424 -24.63 2.76 8.43
CA TYR A 424 -25.60 3.81 8.07
C TYR A 424 -26.15 3.73 6.66
N TRP A 425 -25.87 2.67 5.88
CA TRP A 425 -26.47 2.53 4.55
C TRP A 425 -27.98 2.40 4.69
N THR A 426 -28.71 3.34 4.10
CA THR A 426 -30.18 3.43 4.20
C THR A 426 -30.86 2.13 3.80
N GLY A 427 -31.61 1.53 4.72
CA GLY A 427 -32.33 0.27 4.56
C GLY A 427 -31.45 -1.01 4.61
N TRP A 428 -30.11 -0.87 4.71
CA TRP A 428 -29.19 -2.01 4.63
C TRP A 428 -28.13 -2.02 5.75
N GLY A 429 -27.73 -0.86 6.29
CA GLY A 429 -26.76 -0.75 7.36
C GLY A 429 -27.28 -1.25 8.70
N ASN A 430 -26.37 -1.59 9.61
CA ASN A 430 -26.67 -2.06 10.97
C ASN A 430 -25.94 -1.23 12.01
N PRO A 431 -26.64 -0.30 12.70
CA PRO A 431 -26.02 0.54 13.73
C PRO A 431 -25.52 -0.19 14.98
N ASP A 432 -26.00 -1.43 15.21
CA ASP A 432 -25.69 -2.22 16.40
C ASP A 432 -24.41 -3.08 16.24
N LEU A 433 -23.66 -2.88 15.14
CA LEU A 433 -22.42 -3.62 14.91
C LEU A 433 -21.36 -3.29 15.96
N GLU A 434 -20.79 -4.34 16.52
CA GLU A 434 -19.63 -4.27 17.39
C GLU A 434 -18.31 -4.25 16.59
N PRO A 435 -17.25 -3.62 17.13
CA PRO A 435 -15.92 -3.70 16.52
C PRO A 435 -15.41 -5.15 16.44
N GLU A 436 -14.80 -5.49 15.31
CA GLU A 436 -14.03 -6.72 15.16
C GLU A 436 -12.80 -6.65 16.08
N ASN A 437 -12.48 -7.74 16.76
CA ASN A 437 -11.31 -7.79 17.64
C ASN A 437 -10.65 -9.17 17.63
N GLY A 438 -9.38 -9.23 18.01
CA GLY A 438 -8.66 -10.50 17.98
C GLY A 438 -7.21 -10.40 18.43
N TRP A 439 -6.50 -11.49 18.20
CA TRP A 439 -5.08 -11.62 18.47
C TRP A 439 -4.33 -12.13 17.25
N THR A 440 -3.14 -11.61 17.05
CA THR A 440 -2.17 -12.10 16.07
C THR A 440 -0.90 -12.55 16.75
N MET A 441 -0.32 -13.62 16.27
CA MET A 441 0.94 -14.17 16.75
C MET A 441 1.81 -14.57 15.56
N ASP A 442 3.06 -14.14 15.58
CA ASP A 442 4.09 -14.46 14.60
C ASP A 442 5.30 -15.09 15.29
N LEU A 443 5.87 -16.12 14.65
CA LEU A 443 7.14 -16.71 15.00
C LEU A 443 7.96 -16.92 13.73
N GLY A 444 9.10 -16.25 13.62
CA GLY A 444 9.89 -16.23 12.39
C GLY A 444 11.37 -16.45 12.62
N LEU A 445 12.02 -17.07 11.63
CA LEU A 445 13.47 -17.17 11.52
C LEU A 445 13.95 -16.29 10.39
N SER A 446 14.95 -15.46 10.62
CA SER A 446 15.58 -14.60 9.62
C SER A 446 17.07 -14.94 9.52
N PHE A 447 17.52 -15.16 8.30
CA PHE A 447 18.93 -15.36 7.96
C PHE A 447 19.40 -14.22 7.07
N GLU A 448 20.50 -13.57 7.42
CA GLU A 448 21.12 -12.51 6.64
C GLU A 448 22.62 -12.74 6.54
N LYS A 449 23.16 -12.77 5.33
CA LYS A 449 24.60 -12.84 5.08
C LYS A 449 24.98 -11.83 4.01
N LYS A 450 25.84 -10.91 4.36
CA LYS A 450 26.36 -9.89 3.47
C LYS A 450 27.88 -9.98 3.40
N THR A 451 28.39 -10.16 2.19
CA THR A 451 29.81 -10.07 1.86
C THR A 451 30.02 -9.00 0.80
N LYS A 452 31.25 -8.81 0.34
CA LYS A 452 31.55 -7.86 -0.74
C LYS A 452 30.74 -8.15 -2.01
N ASP A 453 30.62 -9.42 -2.38
CA ASP A 453 30.06 -9.84 -3.67
C ASP A 453 28.71 -10.56 -3.53
N ILE A 454 28.33 -11.00 -2.33
CA ILE A 454 27.13 -11.81 -2.10
C ILE A 454 26.30 -11.17 -0.99
N ASN A 455 25.02 -10.98 -1.28
CA ASN A 455 24.01 -10.57 -0.29
C ASN A 455 22.88 -11.60 -0.31
N ILE A 456 22.66 -12.31 0.79
CA ILE A 456 21.58 -13.29 0.94
C ILE A 456 20.75 -12.90 2.13
N SER A 457 19.45 -12.83 1.94
CA SER A 457 18.46 -12.71 3.00
C SER A 457 17.36 -13.76 2.83
N SER A 458 16.98 -14.40 3.92
CA SER A 458 15.89 -15.37 3.94
C SER A 458 15.07 -15.19 5.20
N ASN A 459 13.78 -15.37 5.08
CA ASN A 459 12.86 -15.32 6.21
C ASN A 459 11.81 -16.43 6.06
N ALA A 460 11.49 -17.11 7.17
CA ALA A 460 10.37 -18.03 7.28
C ALA A 460 9.57 -17.66 8.53
N THR A 461 8.28 -17.38 8.39
CA THR A 461 7.40 -16.91 9.48
C THR A 461 6.14 -17.76 9.52
N TYR A 462 5.91 -18.45 10.64
CA TYR A 462 4.61 -18.99 10.99
C TYR A 462 3.75 -17.89 11.60
N PHE A 463 2.49 -17.81 11.19
CA PHE A 463 1.51 -16.86 11.74
C PHE A 463 0.24 -17.57 12.19
N ASN A 464 -0.39 -17.01 13.21
CA ASN A 464 -1.67 -17.48 13.76
C ASN A 464 -2.51 -16.28 14.21
N ASN A 465 -3.65 -16.06 13.57
CA ASN A 465 -4.55 -14.95 13.81
C ASN A 465 -5.95 -15.47 14.14
N THR A 466 -6.53 -15.00 15.23
CA THR A 466 -7.93 -15.26 15.58
C THR A 466 -8.67 -13.94 15.67
N ILE A 467 -9.79 -13.83 14.96
CA ILE A 467 -10.59 -12.60 14.88
C ILE A 467 -12.03 -12.99 15.21
N SER A 468 -12.61 -12.29 16.17
CA SER A 468 -14.00 -12.43 16.59
C SER A 468 -14.81 -11.22 16.14
N ASN A 469 -16.13 -11.35 16.09
CA ASN A 469 -17.07 -10.32 15.64
C ASN A 469 -16.76 -9.85 14.21
N TRP A 470 -16.28 -10.76 13.35
CA TRP A 470 -15.99 -10.42 11.96
C TRP A 470 -17.24 -9.92 11.25
N ILE A 471 -17.19 -8.74 10.68
CA ILE A 471 -18.30 -8.13 9.96
C ILE A 471 -18.37 -8.72 8.56
N ILE A 472 -19.53 -9.27 8.22
CA ILE A 472 -19.80 -9.84 6.90
C ILE A 472 -21.17 -9.34 6.43
N TRP A 473 -21.23 -8.96 5.16
CA TRP A 473 -22.48 -8.67 4.49
C TRP A 473 -23.16 -9.99 4.09
N THR A 474 -24.36 -10.22 4.62
CA THR A 474 -25.15 -11.43 4.35
C THR A 474 -26.39 -11.09 3.54
N PRO A 475 -26.74 -11.93 2.53
CA PRO A 475 -28.00 -11.77 1.84
C PRO A 475 -29.16 -12.21 2.73
N SER A 476 -30.19 -11.36 2.83
CA SER A 476 -31.51 -11.72 3.35
C SER A 476 -32.50 -11.92 2.18
N LEU A 477 -33.77 -12.20 2.46
CA LEU A 477 -34.79 -12.36 1.41
C LEU A 477 -34.97 -11.12 0.51
N THR A 478 -34.69 -9.93 1.05
CA THR A 478 -34.96 -8.66 0.37
C THR A 478 -33.79 -7.69 0.32
N SER A 479 -32.71 -7.96 1.07
CA SER A 479 -31.59 -7.02 1.26
C SER A 479 -30.28 -7.73 1.59
N TRP A 480 -29.21 -6.97 1.60
CA TRP A 480 -27.92 -7.35 2.18
C TRP A 480 -27.74 -6.58 3.49
N THR A 481 -27.38 -7.25 4.58
CA THR A 481 -27.20 -6.62 5.89
C THR A 481 -25.85 -7.02 6.48
N PRO A 482 -25.07 -6.10 7.02
CA PRO A 482 -23.82 -6.42 7.71
C PRO A 482 -24.11 -6.91 9.14
N GLU A 483 -23.45 -8.00 9.53
CA GLU A 483 -23.63 -8.66 10.82
C GLU A 483 -22.29 -9.13 11.41
N ASN A 484 -22.21 -9.16 12.75
CA ASN A 484 -21.07 -9.73 13.49
C ASN A 484 -21.30 -11.23 13.73
N ILE A 485 -21.22 -12.05 12.71
CA ILE A 485 -21.63 -13.45 12.82
C ILE A 485 -20.48 -14.45 12.83
N THR A 486 -19.26 -14.02 12.58
CA THR A 486 -18.20 -14.97 12.25
C THR A 486 -16.98 -14.78 13.13
N LYS A 487 -16.45 -15.91 13.60
CA LYS A 487 -15.08 -16.02 14.11
C LYS A 487 -14.21 -16.58 13.01
N VAL A 488 -13.11 -15.90 12.70
CA VAL A 488 -12.14 -16.33 11.68
C VAL A 488 -10.85 -16.79 12.35
N TRP A 489 -10.36 -17.94 11.90
CA TRP A 489 -9.05 -18.42 12.27
C TRP A 489 -8.15 -18.53 11.04
N SER A 490 -7.15 -17.64 10.96
CA SER A 490 -6.18 -17.60 9.89
C SER A 490 -4.79 -17.99 10.38
N ARG A 491 -4.19 -19.00 9.76
CA ARG A 491 -2.89 -19.57 10.10
C ARG A 491 -2.13 -19.97 8.86
N GLY A 492 -0.80 -19.99 8.95
CA GLY A 492 -0.01 -20.37 7.78
C GLY A 492 1.48 -20.13 7.94
N LEU A 493 2.15 -20.28 6.81
CA LEU A 493 3.59 -20.09 6.68
C LEU A 493 3.88 -19.12 5.53
N GLU A 494 4.71 -18.15 5.79
CA GLU A 494 5.25 -17.22 4.78
C GLU A 494 6.76 -17.36 4.71
N SER A 495 7.31 -17.57 3.52
CA SER A 495 8.75 -17.61 3.30
C SER A 495 9.18 -16.62 2.23
N SER A 496 10.38 -16.09 2.37
CA SER A 496 11.03 -15.24 1.38
C SER A 496 12.51 -15.56 1.30
N LEU A 497 13.07 -15.47 0.10
CA LEU A 497 14.48 -15.59 -0.21
C LEU A 497 14.85 -14.46 -1.16
N SER A 498 15.95 -13.77 -0.88
CA SER A 498 16.62 -12.87 -1.80
C SER A 498 18.11 -13.19 -1.81
N ALA A 499 18.68 -13.37 -2.97
CA ALA A 499 20.10 -13.65 -3.13
C ALA A 499 20.64 -12.82 -4.30
N ASP A 500 21.63 -11.98 -4.02
CA ASP A 500 22.31 -11.15 -5.00
C ASP A 500 23.78 -11.53 -5.08
N TYR A 501 24.26 -11.69 -6.30
CA TYR A 501 25.68 -11.81 -6.62
C TYR A 501 26.12 -10.62 -7.44
N LEU A 502 27.06 -9.84 -6.89
CA LEU A 502 27.63 -8.66 -7.52
C LEU A 502 28.93 -9.06 -8.22
N TYR A 503 29.11 -8.64 -9.47
CA TYR A 503 30.37 -8.82 -10.20
C TYR A 503 30.74 -7.51 -10.91
N SER A 504 31.95 -7.41 -11.41
CA SER A 504 32.60 -6.13 -11.79
C SER A 504 31.75 -5.16 -12.62
N LYS A 505 30.84 -5.64 -13.46
CA LYS A 505 30.01 -4.83 -14.36
C LYS A 505 28.51 -5.17 -14.28
N GLY A 506 28.08 -5.92 -13.26
CA GLY A 506 26.69 -6.34 -13.20
C GLY A 506 26.27 -7.02 -11.90
N LYS A 507 25.06 -7.55 -11.92
CA LYS A 507 24.39 -8.20 -10.80
C LYS A 507 23.56 -9.37 -11.30
N ILE A 508 23.59 -10.49 -10.59
CA ILE A 508 22.59 -11.55 -10.70
C ILE A 508 21.81 -11.54 -9.40
N GLY A 509 20.50 -11.36 -9.48
CA GLY A 509 19.59 -11.35 -8.33
C GLY A 509 18.52 -12.42 -8.49
N LEU A 510 18.27 -13.20 -7.45
CA LEU A 510 17.18 -14.15 -7.33
C LEU A 510 16.31 -13.74 -6.14
N SER A 511 15.02 -13.61 -6.35
CA SER A 511 14.05 -13.47 -5.26
C SER A 511 12.94 -14.50 -5.40
N ALA A 512 12.52 -15.09 -4.28
CA ALA A 512 11.41 -16.03 -4.22
C ALA A 512 10.56 -15.76 -2.99
N LEU A 513 9.26 -15.86 -3.16
CA LEU A 513 8.25 -15.68 -2.12
C LEU A 513 7.28 -16.85 -2.18
N TYR A 514 6.87 -17.33 -1.03
CA TYR A 514 5.82 -18.32 -0.92
C TYR A 514 4.98 -18.06 0.31
N SER A 515 3.66 -18.21 0.20
CA SER A 515 2.75 -18.20 1.32
C SER A 515 1.76 -19.38 1.23
N TYR A 516 1.63 -20.05 2.36
CA TYR A 516 0.55 -20.98 2.65
C TYR A 516 -0.39 -20.31 3.64
N THR A 517 -1.67 -20.15 3.29
CA THR A 517 -2.67 -19.48 4.12
C THR A 517 -3.93 -20.31 4.23
N LYS A 518 -4.24 -20.77 5.45
CA LYS A 518 -5.51 -21.40 5.79
C LYS A 518 -6.30 -20.45 6.67
N ALA A 519 -7.27 -19.73 6.07
CA ALA A 519 -8.17 -18.80 6.74
C ALA A 519 -9.59 -19.37 6.70
N THR A 520 -10.13 -19.74 7.84
CA THR A 520 -11.37 -20.52 7.92
C THR A 520 -12.41 -19.86 8.80
N ASN A 521 -13.67 -19.96 8.39
CA ASN A 521 -14.82 -19.63 9.22
C ASN A 521 -14.91 -20.62 10.39
N GLN A 522 -15.02 -20.12 11.62
CA GLN A 522 -15.13 -20.90 12.84
C GLN A 522 -16.51 -20.76 13.50
N ASN A 523 -17.51 -20.27 12.77
CA ASN A 523 -18.87 -20.23 13.23
C ASN A 523 -19.50 -21.63 13.05
N ASN A 524 -19.85 -22.26 14.16
CA ASN A 524 -20.48 -23.58 14.21
C ASN A 524 -21.99 -23.53 14.48
N ASP A 525 -22.62 -22.37 14.35
CA ASP A 525 -24.07 -22.22 14.44
C ASP A 525 -24.76 -23.10 13.38
N SER A 526 -25.87 -23.68 13.73
CA SER A 526 -26.65 -24.57 12.87
C SER A 526 -27.05 -23.95 11.53
N LEU A 527 -27.26 -22.63 11.50
CA LEU A 527 -27.57 -21.87 10.28
C LEU A 527 -26.37 -21.77 9.32
N PHE A 528 -25.15 -21.86 9.84
CA PHE A 528 -23.90 -21.69 9.09
C PHE A 528 -23.02 -22.94 9.06
N ILE A 529 -23.56 -24.11 9.48
CA ILE A 529 -22.79 -25.34 9.61
C ILE A 529 -22.09 -25.78 8.30
N LYS A 530 -22.65 -25.46 7.15
CA LYS A 530 -22.04 -25.75 5.84
C LYS A 530 -20.81 -24.91 5.56
N GLU A 531 -20.65 -23.77 6.25
CA GLU A 531 -19.53 -22.84 6.13
C GLU A 531 -18.45 -23.10 7.21
N PHE A 532 -18.75 -23.94 8.20
CA PHE A 532 -17.83 -24.25 9.29
C PHE A 532 -16.54 -24.90 8.77
N GLU A 533 -15.39 -24.41 9.23
CA GLU A 533 -14.03 -24.78 8.80
C GLU A 533 -13.74 -24.63 7.30
N LYS A 534 -14.60 -23.96 6.54
CA LYS A 534 -14.36 -23.69 5.12
C LYS A 534 -13.41 -22.51 4.95
N GLN A 535 -12.59 -22.59 3.89
CA GLN A 535 -11.68 -21.50 3.50
C GLN A 535 -12.48 -20.25 3.12
N LEU A 536 -12.03 -19.08 3.55
CA LEU A 536 -12.65 -17.83 3.15
C LEU A 536 -12.58 -17.63 1.64
N ILE A 537 -13.63 -17.02 1.08
CA ILE A 537 -13.75 -16.74 -0.35
C ILE A 537 -12.61 -15.83 -0.83
N TYR A 538 -12.20 -16.00 -2.08
CA TYR A 538 -11.12 -15.25 -2.74
C TYR A 538 -9.78 -15.22 -1.99
N THR A 539 -9.58 -16.20 -1.11
CA THR A 539 -8.34 -16.39 -0.35
C THR A 539 -7.61 -17.64 -0.87
N PRO A 540 -6.56 -17.51 -1.67
CA PRO A 540 -5.80 -18.67 -2.15
C PRO A 540 -5.05 -19.33 -0.99
N THR A 541 -5.10 -20.66 -0.93
CA THR A 541 -4.33 -21.44 0.07
C THR A 541 -2.83 -21.37 -0.22
N HIS A 542 -2.44 -21.33 -1.49
CA HIS A 542 -1.06 -21.26 -1.95
C HIS A 542 -0.88 -20.08 -2.86
N LYS A 543 0.13 -19.27 -2.60
CA LYS A 543 0.61 -18.21 -3.48
C LYS A 543 2.13 -18.23 -3.52
N GLY A 544 2.72 -18.10 -4.70
CA GLY A 544 4.16 -18.02 -4.88
C GLY A 544 4.54 -17.03 -5.96
N SER A 545 5.76 -16.50 -5.86
CA SER A 545 6.38 -15.71 -6.91
C SER A 545 7.89 -15.90 -6.87
N ALA A 546 8.51 -15.96 -8.04
CA ALA A 546 9.96 -15.99 -8.18
C ALA A 546 10.40 -15.00 -9.25
N SER A 547 11.49 -14.29 -9.01
CA SER A 547 12.04 -13.32 -9.96
C SER A 547 13.54 -13.52 -10.09
N LEU A 548 14.01 -13.66 -11.33
CA LEU A 548 15.42 -13.68 -11.71
C LEU A 548 15.76 -12.35 -12.38
N TYR A 549 16.78 -11.69 -11.88
CA TYR A 549 17.32 -10.45 -12.43
C TYR A 549 18.77 -10.65 -12.84
N ILE A 550 19.13 -10.27 -14.06
CA ILE A 550 20.50 -10.30 -14.56
C ILE A 550 20.79 -8.93 -15.16
N SER A 551 21.91 -8.32 -14.78
CA SER A 551 22.39 -7.12 -15.43
C SER A 551 23.86 -7.23 -15.78
N TYR A 552 24.26 -6.65 -16.90
CA TYR A 552 25.65 -6.58 -17.35
C TYR A 552 25.87 -5.36 -18.24
N SER A 553 26.81 -4.53 -17.88
CA SER A 553 27.23 -3.34 -18.67
C SER A 553 26.05 -2.46 -19.14
N GLY A 554 25.09 -2.24 -18.25
CA GLY A 554 23.89 -1.45 -18.49
C GLY A 554 22.73 -2.22 -19.15
N PHE A 555 22.92 -3.40 -19.70
CA PHE A 555 21.80 -4.28 -20.06
C PHE A 555 21.20 -4.91 -18.81
N PHE A 556 19.89 -5.13 -18.82
CA PHE A 556 19.21 -5.87 -17.77
C PHE A 556 18.11 -6.76 -18.34
N LEU A 557 17.92 -7.89 -17.68
CA LEU A 557 16.84 -8.85 -17.93
C LEU A 557 16.20 -9.19 -16.60
N ARG A 558 14.86 -9.15 -16.53
CA ARG A 558 14.10 -9.67 -15.41
C ARG A 558 13.02 -10.62 -15.91
N TYR A 559 13.00 -11.81 -15.36
CA TYR A 559 11.89 -12.73 -15.50
C TYR A 559 11.20 -12.87 -14.15
N THR A 560 9.88 -12.70 -14.11
CA THR A 560 9.07 -12.90 -12.90
C THR A 560 7.99 -13.92 -13.19
N HIS A 561 7.92 -14.96 -12.38
CA HIS A 561 6.89 -15.99 -12.45
C HIS A 561 6.01 -15.92 -11.20
N GLN A 562 4.70 -15.87 -11.38
CA GLN A 562 3.72 -15.85 -10.32
C GLN A 562 2.83 -17.09 -10.41
N LEU A 563 2.54 -17.70 -9.25
CA LEU A 563 1.61 -18.80 -9.07
C LEU A 563 0.58 -18.42 -8.03
N VAL A 564 -0.70 -18.59 -8.35
CA VAL A 564 -1.82 -18.37 -7.42
C VAL A 564 -2.71 -19.60 -7.47
N GLY A 565 -2.95 -20.23 -6.33
CA GLY A 565 -3.83 -21.40 -6.20
C GLY A 565 -5.30 -21.09 -6.47
N LYS A 566 -6.13 -22.09 -6.49
CA LYS A 566 -7.59 -21.93 -6.60
C LYS A 566 -8.15 -21.06 -5.49
N ARG A 567 -9.20 -20.29 -5.79
CA ARG A 567 -9.90 -19.42 -4.85
C ARG A 567 -11.38 -19.76 -4.87
N PHE A 568 -11.90 -20.11 -3.70
CA PHE A 568 -13.33 -20.38 -3.57
C PHE A 568 -14.14 -19.09 -3.75
N THR A 569 -15.32 -19.22 -4.37
CA THR A 569 -16.24 -18.11 -4.63
C THR A 569 -17.54 -18.23 -3.85
N SER A 570 -17.81 -19.42 -3.30
CA SER A 570 -18.92 -19.68 -2.38
C SER A 570 -18.40 -19.99 -0.97
N LYS A 571 -19.17 -19.64 0.06
CA LYS A 571 -18.80 -19.79 1.47
C LYS A 571 -18.68 -21.27 1.89
N ASP A 572 -19.42 -22.18 1.26
CA ASP A 572 -19.38 -23.64 1.46
C ASP A 572 -18.24 -24.33 0.69
N ASN A 573 -17.45 -23.57 -0.09
CA ASN A 573 -16.37 -24.02 -0.95
C ASN A 573 -16.79 -24.95 -2.12
N SER A 574 -18.06 -24.95 -2.52
CA SER A 574 -18.56 -25.74 -3.67
C SER A 574 -18.15 -25.14 -5.01
N TYR A 575 -18.03 -23.80 -5.11
CA TYR A 575 -17.61 -23.11 -6.32
C TYR A 575 -16.24 -22.44 -6.13
N PHE A 576 -15.47 -22.36 -7.22
CA PHE A 576 -14.12 -21.76 -7.20
C PHE A 576 -13.70 -21.21 -8.57
N VAL A 577 -12.76 -20.30 -8.57
CA VAL A 577 -11.96 -19.90 -9.73
C VAL A 577 -10.66 -20.69 -9.73
N ASN A 578 -10.27 -21.23 -10.89
CA ASN A 578 -9.05 -22.00 -11.05
C ASN A 578 -7.81 -21.18 -10.65
N GLY A 579 -6.79 -21.88 -10.18
CA GLY A 579 -5.46 -21.31 -10.02
C GLY A 579 -4.88 -20.93 -11.37
N TYR A 580 -3.89 -20.06 -11.37
CA TYR A 580 -3.16 -19.63 -12.56
C TYR A 580 -1.66 -19.48 -12.28
N HIS A 581 -0.89 -19.54 -13.35
CA HIS A 581 0.54 -19.20 -13.32
C HIS A 581 0.88 -18.34 -14.53
N ILE A 582 1.50 -17.21 -14.29
CA ILE A 582 1.87 -16.23 -15.33
C ILE A 582 3.34 -15.87 -15.20
N GLY A 583 3.97 -15.68 -16.35
CA GLY A 583 5.35 -15.22 -16.45
C GLY A 583 5.42 -13.86 -17.14
N ASP A 584 6.20 -12.95 -16.59
CA ASP A 584 6.50 -11.66 -17.21
C ASP A 584 8.01 -11.56 -17.50
N LEU A 585 8.35 -11.04 -18.67
CA LEU A 585 9.71 -10.81 -19.08
C LEU A 585 9.94 -9.32 -19.34
N SER A 586 10.99 -8.76 -18.76
CA SER A 586 11.43 -7.38 -18.98
C SER A 586 12.88 -7.41 -19.43
N PHE A 587 13.18 -6.71 -20.51
CA PHE A 587 14.54 -6.56 -21.07
C PHE A 587 14.80 -5.11 -21.38
N GLY A 588 15.93 -4.58 -20.97
CA GLY A 588 16.24 -3.18 -21.21
C GLY A 588 17.73 -2.86 -21.22
N LYS A 589 18.00 -1.61 -21.55
CA LYS A 589 19.33 -1.02 -21.59
C LYS A 589 19.34 0.36 -20.95
N ILE A 590 20.30 0.56 -20.08
CA ILE A 590 20.65 1.87 -19.49
C ILE A 590 21.84 2.41 -20.27
N PHE A 591 21.66 3.58 -20.88
CA PHE A 591 22.72 4.35 -21.53
C PHE A 591 23.13 5.49 -20.60
N LEU A 592 24.39 5.52 -20.24
CA LEU A 592 24.98 6.62 -19.46
C LEU A 592 25.62 7.60 -20.43
N ILE A 593 25.09 8.83 -20.49
CA ILE A 593 25.60 9.92 -21.32
C ILE A 593 26.04 11.03 -20.38
N SER A 594 27.33 11.08 -20.05
CA SER A 594 27.88 11.92 -18.99
C SER A 594 27.25 11.54 -17.62
N LYS A 595 26.51 12.45 -16.98
CA LYS A 595 25.78 12.21 -15.70
C LYS A 595 24.31 11.86 -15.90
N ASN A 596 23.83 11.77 -17.15
CA ASN A 596 22.44 11.52 -17.48
C ASN A 596 22.22 10.08 -17.83
N GLU A 597 21.04 9.56 -17.53
CA GLU A 597 20.63 8.19 -17.86
C GLU A 597 19.49 8.22 -18.87
N PHE A 598 19.62 7.45 -19.93
CA PHE A 598 18.54 7.12 -20.85
C PHE A 598 18.26 5.63 -20.77
N ILE A 599 17.01 5.25 -20.49
CA ILE A 599 16.60 3.86 -20.25
C ILE A 599 15.55 3.49 -21.28
N ILE A 600 15.79 2.38 -21.98
CA ILE A 600 14.80 1.71 -22.81
C ILE A 600 14.47 0.38 -22.14
N ASN A 601 13.19 0.09 -21.96
CA ASN A 601 12.72 -1.16 -21.37
C ASN A 601 11.55 -1.72 -22.19
N LEU A 602 11.69 -2.96 -22.65
CA LEU A 602 10.67 -3.76 -23.31
C LEU A 602 10.11 -4.75 -22.29
N ARG A 603 8.80 -4.86 -22.20
CA ARG A 603 8.14 -5.81 -21.30
C ARG A 603 7.10 -6.64 -22.05
N ILE A 604 7.11 -7.93 -21.77
CA ILE A 604 6.09 -8.89 -22.18
C ILE A 604 5.39 -9.35 -20.92
N ASN A 605 4.11 -9.06 -20.78
CA ASN A 605 3.30 -9.56 -19.68
C ASN A 605 2.56 -10.82 -20.13
N ASN A 606 2.34 -11.76 -19.21
CA ASN A 606 1.70 -13.04 -19.46
C ASN A 606 2.35 -13.77 -20.66
N LEU A 607 3.66 -13.98 -20.57
CA LEU A 607 4.49 -14.58 -21.62
C LEU A 607 3.94 -15.94 -22.12
N TRP A 608 3.32 -16.70 -21.24
CA TRP A 608 2.77 -18.04 -21.52
C TRP A 608 1.37 -18.00 -22.14
N ASN A 609 0.81 -16.80 -22.33
CA ASN A 609 -0.50 -16.57 -22.94
C ASN A 609 -1.64 -17.27 -22.19
N GLU A 610 -1.54 -17.35 -20.86
CA GLU A 610 -2.53 -17.96 -20.00
C GLU A 610 -3.86 -17.18 -20.03
N ASN A 611 -4.99 -17.89 -20.19
CA ASN A 611 -6.31 -17.31 -20.02
C ASN A 611 -6.72 -17.50 -18.55
N TYR A 612 -6.80 -16.42 -17.79
CA TYR A 612 -7.03 -16.48 -16.36
C TYR A 612 -7.99 -15.39 -15.86
N GLN A 613 -8.54 -15.66 -14.68
CA GLN A 613 -9.39 -14.74 -13.95
C GLN A 613 -8.84 -14.56 -12.54
N VAL A 614 -8.88 -13.34 -12.01
CA VAL A 614 -8.60 -13.07 -10.60
C VAL A 614 -9.89 -13.13 -9.80
N MET A 615 -10.93 -12.49 -10.28
CA MET A 615 -12.31 -12.56 -9.78
C MET A 615 -13.17 -13.30 -10.80
N VAL A 616 -14.18 -14.04 -10.30
CA VAL A 616 -15.05 -14.84 -11.16
C VAL A 616 -15.71 -13.95 -12.22
N ASN A 617 -15.72 -14.43 -13.47
CA ASN A 617 -16.30 -13.76 -14.63
C ASN A 617 -15.66 -12.41 -15.03
N TYR A 618 -14.51 -12.05 -14.45
CA TYR A 618 -13.71 -10.91 -14.90
C TYR A 618 -12.49 -11.41 -15.65
N SER A 619 -12.47 -11.17 -16.96
CA SER A 619 -11.35 -11.56 -17.83
C SER A 619 -10.11 -10.72 -17.51
N MET A 620 -8.96 -11.36 -17.63
CA MET A 620 -7.65 -10.71 -17.60
C MET A 620 -6.98 -10.81 -18.97
N PRO A 621 -6.09 -9.86 -19.33
CA PRO A 621 -5.47 -9.87 -20.63
C PRO A 621 -4.52 -11.08 -20.80
N MET A 622 -4.56 -11.65 -21.97
CA MET A 622 -3.59 -12.62 -22.46
C MET A 622 -2.23 -11.94 -22.70
N VAL A 623 -1.30 -12.53 -23.45
CA VAL A 623 0.01 -11.93 -23.74
C VAL A 623 -0.14 -10.51 -24.26
N ASN A 624 0.64 -9.59 -23.69
CA ASN A 624 0.65 -8.19 -24.08
C ASN A 624 2.04 -7.56 -23.89
N TYR A 625 2.26 -6.45 -24.56
CA TYR A 625 3.58 -5.85 -24.72
C TYR A 625 3.58 -4.39 -24.26
N GLN A 626 4.74 -3.94 -23.80
CA GLN A 626 4.97 -2.54 -23.44
C GLN A 626 6.40 -2.14 -23.77
N ILE A 627 6.57 -0.87 -24.15
CA ILE A 627 7.86 -0.19 -24.26
C ILE A 627 7.85 1.03 -23.36
N SER A 628 8.89 1.18 -22.56
CA SER A 628 9.09 2.33 -21.68
C SER A 628 10.38 3.04 -22.05
N LEU A 629 10.33 4.36 -22.15
CA LEU A 629 11.44 5.26 -22.36
C LEU A 629 11.54 6.18 -21.16
N SER A 630 12.72 6.23 -20.52
CA SER A 630 12.94 7.13 -19.38
C SER A 630 14.22 7.92 -19.60
N TYR A 631 14.17 9.21 -19.33
CA TYR A 631 15.32 10.09 -19.34
C TYR A 631 15.49 10.75 -17.97
N ASN A 632 16.66 10.58 -17.37
CA ASN A 632 17.02 11.14 -16.07
C ASN A 632 18.18 12.12 -16.25
N PHE A 633 17.92 13.41 -16.04
CA PHE A 633 18.91 14.46 -16.05
C PHE A 633 19.39 14.76 -14.63
N ASN A 634 20.71 14.86 -14.45
CA ASN A 634 21.34 15.10 -13.16
C ASN A 634 22.33 16.26 -13.28
N LYS A 635 21.97 17.44 -12.77
CA LYS A 635 22.87 18.56 -12.58
C LYS A 635 23.22 18.64 -11.10
N SER A 636 24.27 17.90 -10.68
CA SER A 636 24.86 18.11 -9.35
C SER A 636 25.55 19.49 -9.30
N ASN A 637 25.36 20.21 -8.21
CA ASN A 637 26.13 21.43 -7.91
C ASN A 637 27.61 21.12 -7.72
#